data_a13ba21c582df56e50530fa10f145c61
#
_entry.id   a13ba21c582df56e50530fa10f145c61
#
_cell.length_a   1.000
_cell.length_b   1.000
_cell.length_c   1.000
_cell.angle_alpha   90.00
_cell.angle_beta   90.00
_cell.angle_gamma   90.00
#
_symmetry.space_group_name_H-M   'P 1'
#
loop_
_entity.id
_entity.type
_entity.pdbx_description
1 polymer ?
#
loop_
_entity_poly.entity_id
_entity_poly.type
_entity_poly.pdbx_seq_one_letter_code
_entity_poly.pdbx_strand_id
1 'polypeptide(L)'
;MLSAFVLVLAGLGSQVSAGDRVADFAPPNGFVSNQETAIRIAVAVWEPIYGVAEIAKQKPYRARLERGIWIVEGTLHSGLGGVAVAEIAKSDGRVLRVSHGR
;
A
#
# COMPACT_ATOMS: atom_id res chain seq x y z
N MET A 1 -30.35 -21.73 -31.26
CA MET A 1 -29.92 -21.67 -31.07
C MET A 1 -29.03 -21.02 -30.77
N LEU A 2 -28.85 -20.62 -30.62
CA LEU A 2 -28.14 -20.11 -30.35
C LEU A 2 -27.56 -19.61 -29.51
N SER A 3 -27.69 -19.54 -29.18
CA SER A 3 -27.24 -19.14 -28.46
C SER A 3 -26.40 -19.24 -27.91
N ALA A 4 -26.19 -19.66 -27.85
CA ALA A 4 -25.40 -19.89 -27.35
C ALA A 4 -24.28 -19.60 -27.47
N PHE A 5 -24.22 -19.49 -27.79
CA PHE A 5 -23.29 -19.40 -27.73
C PHE A 5 -22.61 -18.64 -27.39
N VAL A 6 -22.98 -18.27 -27.28
CA VAL A 6 -22.56 -17.54 -26.98
C VAL A 6 -21.96 -17.30 -25.99
N LEU A 7 -22.04 -17.62 -25.52
CA LEU A 7 -21.48 -17.54 -24.69
C LEU A 7 -20.48 -17.65 -24.48
N VAL A 8 -20.43 -17.75 -24.69
CA VAL A 8 -19.52 -18.10 -24.60
C VAL A 8 -18.50 -17.43 -24.64
N LEU A 9 -18.47 -17.08 -24.90
CA LEU A 9 -17.58 -16.51 -24.94
C LEU A 9 -17.27 -15.76 -24.16
N ALA A 10 -17.93 -15.72 -24.05
CA ALA A 10 -17.81 -14.86 -23.31
C ALA A 10 -16.93 -14.95 -22.31
N GLY A 11 -17.14 -15.31 -21.66
CA GLY A 11 -16.34 -15.39 -20.70
C GLY A 11 -15.12 -15.99 -20.90
N LEU A 12 -15.06 -16.59 -21.93
CA LEU A 12 -13.96 -17.27 -22.15
C LEU A 12 -12.84 -16.50 -22.32
N GLY A 13 -12.94 -15.50 -23.03
CA GLY A 13 -11.84 -14.77 -23.38
C GLY A 13 -11.23 -14.02 -22.27
N SER A 14 -11.99 -13.76 -21.28
CA SER A 14 -11.47 -13.01 -20.20
C SER A 14 -10.64 -13.83 -19.28
N GLN A 15 -10.63 -15.11 -19.52
CA GLN A 15 -9.95 -15.93 -18.61
C GLN A 15 -8.55 -16.12 -19.03
N VAL A 16 -7.65 -15.48 -18.39
CA VAL A 16 -6.26 -15.81 -18.54
C VAL A 16 -5.97 -16.89 -17.55
N SER A 17 -5.69 -18.05 -18.02
CA SER A 17 -5.45 -19.14 -17.09
C SER A 17 -4.11 -18.93 -16.40
N ALA A 18 -3.98 -19.46 -15.23
CA ALA A 18 -2.75 -19.36 -14.50
C ALA A 18 -1.59 -19.94 -15.27
N GLY A 19 -1.83 -20.94 -16.08
CA GLY A 19 -0.76 -21.55 -16.85
C GLY A 19 -0.23 -20.68 -17.96
N ASP A 20 -0.97 -19.63 -18.33
CA ASP A 20 -0.52 -18.73 -19.37
C ASP A 20 0.28 -17.56 -18.87
N ARG A 21 0.46 -17.46 -17.59
CA ARG A 21 1.16 -16.34 -17.03
C ARG A 21 2.57 -16.68 -16.71
N VAL A 22 3.42 -15.68 -16.73
CA VAL A 22 4.72 -15.80 -16.14
C VAL A 22 4.53 -16.04 -14.65
N ALA A 23 5.36 -16.85 -14.07
CA ALA A 23 5.27 -17.14 -12.64
C ALA A 23 5.39 -15.85 -11.84
N ASP A 24 4.54 -15.70 -10.85
CA ASP A 24 4.57 -14.56 -9.97
C ASP A 24 5.81 -14.60 -9.10
N PHE A 25 6.32 -13.45 -8.80
CA PHE A 25 7.45 -13.33 -7.90
C PHE A 25 6.95 -12.93 -6.52
N ALA A 26 7.44 -13.61 -5.51
CA ALA A 26 7.14 -13.27 -4.13
C ALA A 26 8.46 -13.23 -3.37
N PRO A 27 8.91 -12.03 -2.97
CA PRO A 27 10.20 -11.96 -2.26
C PRO A 27 10.10 -12.65 -0.91
N PRO A 28 11.16 -13.33 -0.51
CA PRO A 28 11.13 -14.08 0.76
C PRO A 28 10.87 -13.22 2.00
N ASN A 29 11.26 -11.96 1.95
CA ASN A 29 11.08 -11.08 3.10
C ASN A 29 9.88 -10.15 2.93
N GLY A 30 8.96 -10.49 2.03
CA GLY A 30 7.78 -9.67 1.77
C GLY A 30 8.06 -8.59 0.74
N PHE A 31 7.01 -8.02 0.19
CA PHE A 31 7.15 -6.96 -0.81
C PHE A 31 7.66 -5.66 -0.19
N VAL A 32 7.39 -5.42 1.08
CA VAL A 32 7.84 -4.21 1.76
C VAL A 32 8.93 -4.61 2.75
N SER A 33 10.11 -4.91 2.23
CA SER A 33 11.17 -5.51 3.02
C SER A 33 11.97 -4.52 3.85
N ASN A 34 11.85 -3.23 3.59
CA ASN A 34 12.66 -2.24 4.31
C ASN A 34 11.85 -0.99 4.63
N GLN A 35 12.37 -0.19 5.55
CA GLN A 35 11.65 0.99 6.01
C GLN A 35 11.52 2.07 4.95
N GLU A 36 12.48 2.19 4.06
CA GLU A 36 12.37 3.19 2.99
C GLU A 36 11.18 2.93 2.09
N THR A 37 10.96 1.68 1.71
CA THR A 37 9.82 1.32 0.90
C THR A 37 8.52 1.60 1.64
N ALA A 38 8.47 1.26 2.93
CA ALA A 38 7.28 1.51 3.74
C ALA A 38 6.98 3.00 3.79
N ILE A 39 8.01 3.82 4.00
CA ILE A 39 7.84 5.27 4.06
C ILE A 39 7.32 5.81 2.73
N ARG A 40 7.86 5.34 1.61
CA ARG A 40 7.39 5.80 0.30
C ARG A 40 5.93 5.47 0.05
N ILE A 41 5.51 4.29 0.46
CA ILE A 41 4.10 3.91 0.33
C ILE A 41 3.24 4.82 1.20
N ALA A 42 3.66 5.05 2.43
CA ALA A 42 2.90 5.90 3.35
C ALA A 42 2.76 7.31 2.78
N VAL A 43 3.84 7.90 2.30
CA VAL A 43 3.81 9.24 1.75
C VAL A 43 2.89 9.30 0.54
N ALA A 44 2.98 8.31 -0.34
CA ALA A 44 2.14 8.27 -1.53
C ALA A 44 0.66 8.21 -1.18
N VAL A 45 0.32 7.56 -0.07
CA VAL A 45 -1.06 7.46 0.39
C VAL A 45 -1.49 8.75 1.08
N TRP A 46 -0.63 9.33 1.90
CA TRP A 46 -0.96 10.52 2.69
C TRP A 46 -1.16 11.77 1.81
N GLU A 47 -0.34 11.91 0.78
CA GLU A 47 -0.34 13.17 0.01
C GLU A 47 -1.70 13.52 -0.58
N PRO A 48 -2.39 12.62 -1.25
CA PRO A 48 -3.71 12.98 -1.77
C PRO A 48 -4.77 13.20 -0.68
N ILE A 49 -4.53 12.70 0.52
CA ILE A 49 -5.49 12.86 1.62
C ILE A 49 -5.26 14.18 2.36
N TYR A 50 -4.00 14.44 2.71
CA TYR A 50 -3.67 15.57 3.60
C TYR A 50 -2.96 16.72 2.91
N GLY A 51 -2.51 16.51 1.68
CA GLY A 51 -1.80 17.54 0.93
C GLY A 51 -0.30 17.35 0.95
N VAL A 52 0.32 17.61 -0.19
CA VAL A 52 1.76 17.45 -0.36
C VAL A 52 2.53 18.33 0.61
N ALA A 53 2.10 19.60 0.73
CA ALA A 53 2.80 20.55 1.60
C ALA A 53 2.70 20.17 3.06
N GLU A 54 1.53 19.71 3.47
CA GLU A 54 1.33 19.31 4.85
C GLU A 54 2.19 18.11 5.20
N ILE A 55 2.26 17.15 4.32
CA ILE A 55 3.06 15.95 4.57
C ILE A 55 4.55 16.28 4.54
N ALA A 56 4.97 17.17 3.65
CA ALA A 56 6.37 17.57 3.60
C ALA A 56 6.84 18.21 4.90
N LYS A 57 5.94 18.91 5.60
CA LYS A 57 6.27 19.52 6.87
C LYS A 57 6.53 18.50 7.97
N GLN A 58 6.15 17.28 7.77
CA GLN A 58 6.25 16.25 8.79
C GLN A 58 7.50 15.38 8.63
N LYS A 59 8.42 15.78 7.77
CA LYS A 59 9.70 15.11 7.68
C LYS A 59 10.52 15.36 8.94
N PRO A 60 11.38 14.45 9.35
CA PRO A 60 11.62 13.15 8.72
C PRO A 60 10.54 12.14 9.10
N TYR A 61 10.24 11.23 8.18
CA TYR A 61 9.29 10.18 8.46
C TYR A 61 10.03 9.01 9.09
N ARG A 62 9.37 8.28 9.97
CA ARG A 62 9.97 7.14 10.65
C ARG A 62 9.10 5.92 10.46
N ALA A 63 9.75 4.78 10.40
CA ALA A 63 9.04 3.52 10.27
C ALA A 63 9.60 2.51 11.24
N ARG A 64 8.74 1.74 11.89
CA ARG A 64 9.15 0.64 12.72
C ARG A 64 8.32 -0.59 12.37
N LEU A 65 8.90 -1.74 12.55
CA LEU A 65 8.24 -2.99 12.21
C LEU A 65 7.75 -3.67 13.47
N GLU A 66 6.47 -4.01 13.50
CA GLU A 66 5.88 -4.72 14.62
C GLU A 66 5.00 -5.83 14.09
N ARG A 67 5.36 -7.06 14.35
CA ARG A 67 4.55 -8.23 13.98
C ARG A 67 4.14 -8.23 12.51
N GLY A 68 5.10 -7.93 11.65
CA GLY A 68 4.84 -7.95 10.22
C GLY A 68 4.11 -6.74 9.68
N ILE A 69 3.98 -5.70 10.49
CA ILE A 69 3.32 -4.47 10.09
C ILE A 69 4.29 -3.31 10.25
N TRP A 70 4.47 -2.56 9.18
CA TRP A 70 5.24 -1.32 9.24
C TRP A 70 4.33 -0.22 9.77
N ILE A 71 4.76 0.44 10.82
CA ILE A 71 4.06 1.60 11.35
C ILE A 71 4.90 2.82 10.98
N VAL A 72 4.36 3.65 10.10
CA VAL A 72 5.05 4.81 9.57
C VAL A 72 4.40 6.07 10.12
N GLU A 73 5.23 7.00 10.60
CA GLU A 73 4.73 8.23 11.21
C GLU A 73 5.52 9.43 10.74
N GLY A 74 4.85 10.55 10.64
CA GLY A 74 5.52 11.83 10.47
C GLY A 74 6.13 12.30 11.78
N THR A 75 6.83 13.42 11.73
CA THR A 75 7.41 14.05 12.90
C THR A 75 6.62 15.31 13.26
N LEU A 76 6.28 15.44 14.51
CA LEU A 76 5.61 16.63 15.02
C LEU A 76 6.68 17.67 15.36
N HIS A 77 6.59 18.82 14.71
CA HIS A 77 7.57 19.89 14.93
C HIS A 77 7.04 21.00 15.82
N SER A 78 5.78 20.95 16.17
CA SER A 78 5.22 21.94 17.08
C SER A 78 4.56 21.22 18.24
N GLY A 79 4.21 21.93 19.25
CA GLY A 79 3.53 21.31 20.38
C GLY A 79 2.06 21.05 20.15
N LEU A 80 1.53 21.48 19.01
CA LEU A 80 0.13 21.33 18.70
C LEU A 80 -0.07 20.49 17.47
N GLY A 81 -1.21 19.86 17.37
CA GLY A 81 -1.58 19.06 16.21
C GLY A 81 -1.15 17.64 16.35
N GLY A 82 -1.14 16.95 15.27
CA GLY A 82 -0.77 15.54 15.24
C GLY A 82 0.07 15.24 14.03
N VAL A 83 0.31 13.97 13.81
CA VAL A 83 1.10 13.53 12.67
C VAL A 83 0.34 12.49 11.90
N ALA A 84 0.69 12.35 10.64
CA ALA A 84 0.14 11.30 9.80
C ALA A 84 0.74 9.96 10.22
N VAL A 85 -0.09 8.93 10.22
CA VAL A 85 0.33 7.57 10.55
C VAL A 85 -0.23 6.65 9.48
N ALA A 86 0.54 5.64 9.10
CA ALA A 86 0.07 4.59 8.21
C ALA A 86 0.58 3.26 8.71
N GLU A 87 -0.26 2.24 8.61
CA GLU A 87 0.12 0.88 8.92
C GLU A 87 0.07 0.06 7.64
N ILE A 88 1.16 -0.58 7.30
CA ILE A 88 1.34 -1.25 6.02
C ILE A 88 1.83 -2.67 6.26
N ALA A 89 1.15 -3.63 5.66
CA ALA A 89 1.56 -5.02 5.81
C ALA A 89 2.89 -5.25 5.09
N LYS A 90 3.84 -5.81 5.79
CA LYS A 90 5.15 -6.09 5.23
C LYS A 90 5.07 -7.09 4.08
N SER A 91 4.18 -8.06 4.18
CA SER A 91 4.12 -9.15 3.22
C SER A 91 3.69 -8.68 1.82
N ASP A 92 2.67 -7.86 1.75
CA ASP A 92 2.08 -7.52 0.44
C ASP A 92 1.89 -6.02 0.20
N GLY A 93 2.25 -5.19 1.17
CA GLY A 93 2.12 -3.75 1.00
C GLY A 93 0.72 -3.20 1.20
N ARG A 94 -0.19 -4.03 1.69
CA ARG A 94 -1.56 -3.60 1.90
C ARG A 94 -1.62 -2.53 2.98
N VAL A 95 -2.36 -1.48 2.73
CA VAL A 95 -2.53 -0.41 3.70
C VAL A 95 -3.63 -0.81 4.67
N LEU A 96 -3.27 -0.97 5.93
CA LEU A 96 -4.19 -1.47 6.95
C LEU A 96 -4.89 -0.34 7.71
N ARG A 97 -4.22 0.80 7.81
CA ARG A 97 -4.77 1.90 8.58
C ARG A 97 -4.08 3.19 8.21
N VAL A 98 -4.84 4.26 8.14
CA VAL A 98 -4.30 5.60 7.93
C VAL A 98 -5.01 6.53 8.90
N SER A 99 -4.26 7.36 9.59
CA SER A 99 -4.84 8.33 10.49
C SER A 99 -3.95 9.55 10.58
N HIS A 100 -4.51 10.63 11.09
CA HIS A 100 -3.77 11.86 11.35
C HIS A 100 -4.30 12.34 12.69
N GLY A 101 -3.58 12.01 13.72
CA GLY A 101 -4.07 12.29 15.03
C GLY A 101 -3.09 13.02 15.87
N ARG A 102 -3.46 13.23 17.07
CA ARG A 102 -2.61 13.90 18.00
C ARG A 102 -2.10 13.02 19.03
#